data_91ea5291cb6c4de7825845de36d701e3
#
_entry.id   91ea5291cb6c4de7825845de36d701e3
#
_cell.length_a   1.000
_cell.length_b   1.000
_cell.length_c   1.000
_cell.angle_alpha   90.00
_cell.angle_beta   90.00
_cell.angle_gamma   90.00
#
_symmetry.space_group_name_H-M   'P 1'
#
loop_
_entity.id
_entity.type
_entity.pdbx_description
1 polymer ?
#
loop_
_entity_poly.entity_id
_entity_poly.type
_entity_poly.pdbx_seq_one_letter_code
_entity_poly.pdbx_strand_id
1 'polypeptide(L)'
;MTLFNREKAIGIVILLAIAAIIFFALGSITPAIGFFVMFIIPLYFMKPLPVFASKIDYCSNYLFVAICTFIFIFLITPVLIIIPLSFNAEPYFTFTQGMLNFDPSAFSTRWYEDIVYNGMVDPHGVKNWWNDMWNNAQWIRSARNSFFIATMSAIIATIIGTIAALGLSRSEMPYKALITSLLISPMIVPLVITATGMFFFYSSINLAKTFTGVILAHVTLGIPFVIITVTATLSGFDRNLIKASQSLGAHGWMTFRRVIMPLIMPGMISGALFAFITSLDEIVAVIFLADVEQRTIPRQMFSGIREQISPTILAVASVLVLISIILLTVMELLRRRSERLRGITPG
;
A
#
# COMPACT_ATOMS: atom_id res chain seq x y z
N MET A 1 -11.61 -40.79 0.49
CA MET A 1 -10.38 -40.07 0.06
C MET A 1 -10.30 -40.24 -1.43
N THR A 2 -10.71 -39.21 -2.13
CA THR A 2 -11.19 -39.22 -3.51
C THR A 2 -10.07 -39.41 -4.55
N LEU A 3 -10.43 -39.92 -5.75
CA LEU A 3 -9.58 -40.04 -6.95
C LEU A 3 -8.70 -38.79 -7.18
N PHE A 4 -9.21 -37.62 -6.89
CA PHE A 4 -8.52 -36.33 -6.95
C PHE A 4 -7.24 -36.28 -6.07
N ASN A 5 -7.28 -36.81 -4.85
CA ASN A 5 -6.09 -36.84 -3.98
C ASN A 5 -5.04 -37.81 -4.48
N ARG A 6 -5.45 -38.89 -5.14
CA ARG A 6 -4.54 -39.85 -5.75
C ARG A 6 -3.84 -39.29 -6.98
N GLU A 7 -4.58 -38.59 -7.86
CA GLU A 7 -3.99 -37.93 -9.05
C GLU A 7 -3.06 -36.79 -8.65
N LYS A 8 -3.41 -35.98 -7.65
CA LYS A 8 -2.50 -34.97 -7.09
C LYS A 8 -1.21 -35.60 -6.55
N ALA A 9 -1.33 -36.70 -5.79
CA ALA A 9 -0.17 -37.39 -5.24
C ALA A 9 0.76 -37.92 -6.35
N ILE A 10 0.19 -38.52 -7.41
CA ILE A 10 0.96 -38.98 -8.57
C ILE A 10 1.64 -37.81 -9.27
N GLY A 11 0.93 -36.70 -9.50
CA GLY A 11 1.47 -35.48 -10.10
C GLY A 11 2.64 -34.91 -9.30
N ILE A 12 2.50 -34.82 -7.98
CA ILE A 12 3.58 -34.37 -7.08
C ILE A 12 4.80 -35.28 -7.19
N VAL A 13 4.63 -36.58 -7.17
CA VAL A 13 5.74 -37.56 -7.28
C VAL A 13 6.47 -37.41 -8.62
N ILE A 14 5.74 -37.28 -9.72
CA ILE A 14 6.34 -37.07 -11.04
C ILE A 14 7.15 -35.75 -11.08
N LEU A 15 6.59 -34.67 -10.58
CA LEU A 15 7.26 -33.35 -10.55
C LEU A 15 8.47 -33.33 -9.62
N LEU A 16 8.43 -34.05 -8.48
CA LEU A 16 9.60 -34.24 -7.62
C LEU A 16 10.70 -35.02 -8.31
N ALA A 17 10.35 -36.07 -9.08
CA ALA A 17 11.32 -36.82 -9.86
C ALA A 17 11.98 -35.95 -10.94
N ILE A 18 11.21 -35.11 -11.64
CA ILE A 18 11.75 -34.16 -12.61
C ILE A 18 12.66 -33.10 -11.92
N ALA A 19 12.27 -32.58 -10.76
CA ALA A 19 13.10 -31.64 -10.00
C ALA A 19 14.44 -32.28 -9.58
N ALA A 20 14.42 -33.57 -9.17
CA ALA A 20 15.62 -34.32 -8.87
C ALA A 20 16.51 -34.49 -10.11
N ILE A 21 15.93 -34.85 -11.26
CA ILE A 21 16.67 -34.96 -12.52
C ILE A 21 17.33 -33.64 -12.89
N ILE A 22 16.62 -32.50 -12.77
CA ILE A 22 17.16 -31.16 -13.02
C ILE A 22 18.34 -30.86 -12.09
N PHE A 23 18.21 -31.20 -10.81
CA PHE A 23 19.28 -31.05 -9.83
C PHE A 23 20.53 -31.83 -10.22
N PHE A 24 20.37 -33.11 -10.56
CA PHE A 24 21.53 -33.96 -10.94
C PHE A 24 22.11 -33.54 -12.30
N ALA A 25 21.29 -33.10 -13.27
CA ALA A 25 21.78 -32.70 -14.58
C ALA A 25 22.52 -31.37 -14.59
N LEU A 26 22.10 -30.40 -13.77
CA LEU A 26 22.68 -29.05 -13.72
C LEU A 26 23.69 -28.84 -12.60
N GLY A 27 23.82 -29.80 -11.68
CA GLY A 27 24.76 -29.74 -10.56
C GLY A 27 24.52 -28.57 -9.59
N SER A 28 23.33 -27.93 -9.66
CA SER A 28 22.96 -26.83 -8.78
C SER A 28 21.56 -26.96 -8.23
N ILE A 29 21.37 -26.50 -7.00
CA ILE A 29 20.08 -26.60 -6.28
C ILE A 29 19.08 -25.51 -6.74
N THR A 30 19.59 -24.39 -7.25
CA THR A 30 18.76 -23.21 -7.60
C THR A 30 17.68 -23.50 -8.66
N PRO A 31 17.98 -24.14 -9.82
CA PRO A 31 16.95 -24.46 -10.79
C PRO A 31 15.97 -25.54 -10.31
N ALA A 32 16.41 -26.45 -9.45
CA ALA A 32 15.52 -27.45 -8.85
C ALA A 32 14.52 -26.81 -7.88
N ILE A 33 14.96 -25.83 -7.06
CA ILE A 33 14.08 -25.03 -6.20
C ILE A 33 13.11 -24.23 -7.06
N GLY A 34 13.58 -23.55 -8.11
CA GLY A 34 12.73 -22.81 -9.03
C GLY A 34 11.64 -23.67 -9.66
N PHE A 35 11.99 -24.87 -10.11
CA PHE A 35 11.04 -25.84 -10.65
C PHE A 35 10.02 -26.31 -9.58
N PHE A 36 10.49 -26.61 -8.35
CA PHE A 36 9.62 -26.98 -7.23
C PHE A 36 8.59 -25.91 -6.94
N VAL A 37 9.04 -24.66 -6.77
CA VAL A 37 8.18 -23.51 -6.49
C VAL A 37 7.18 -23.29 -7.63
N MET A 38 7.63 -23.32 -8.87
CA MET A 38 6.80 -23.01 -10.02
C MET A 38 5.76 -24.09 -10.35
N PHE A 39 6.06 -25.35 -10.11
CA PHE A 39 5.21 -26.44 -10.57
C PHE A 39 4.56 -27.27 -9.46
N ILE A 40 5.19 -27.41 -8.32
CA ILE A 40 4.66 -28.24 -7.22
C ILE A 40 3.74 -27.45 -6.29
N ILE A 41 4.09 -26.20 -5.95
CA ILE A 41 3.25 -25.35 -5.12
C ILE A 41 1.84 -25.14 -5.70
N PRO A 42 1.66 -24.84 -7.02
CA PRO A 42 0.34 -24.72 -7.60
C PRO A 42 -0.56 -25.95 -7.45
N LEU A 43 0.01 -27.15 -7.53
CA LEU A 43 -0.75 -28.39 -7.29
C LEU A 43 -1.36 -28.45 -5.88
N TYR A 44 -0.68 -27.90 -4.88
CA TYR A 44 -1.19 -27.85 -3.52
C TYR A 44 -2.39 -26.92 -3.38
N PHE A 45 -2.36 -25.78 -4.06
CA PHE A 45 -3.44 -24.78 -4.01
C PHE A 45 -4.63 -25.07 -4.94
N MET A 46 -4.48 -26.02 -5.86
CA MET A 46 -5.55 -26.37 -6.80
C MET A 46 -6.76 -26.96 -6.04
N LYS A 47 -7.93 -26.36 -6.22
CA LYS A 47 -9.19 -26.88 -5.68
C LYS A 47 -9.67 -28.09 -6.48
N PRO A 48 -10.40 -29.03 -5.85
CA PRO A 48 -11.00 -30.14 -6.56
C PRO A 48 -12.01 -29.63 -7.58
N LEU A 49 -11.91 -30.13 -8.81
CA LEU A 49 -12.87 -29.88 -9.88
C LEU A 49 -14.06 -30.83 -9.75
N PRO A 50 -15.22 -30.50 -10.36
CA PRO A 50 -16.36 -31.41 -10.40
C PRO A 50 -16.02 -32.76 -10.99
N VAL A 51 -16.73 -33.82 -10.59
CA VAL A 51 -16.47 -35.20 -11.01
C VAL A 51 -16.57 -35.41 -12.53
N PHE A 52 -17.33 -34.56 -13.21
CA PHE A 52 -17.52 -34.57 -14.67
C PHE A 52 -16.52 -33.69 -15.44
N ALA A 53 -15.53 -33.08 -14.76
CA ALA A 53 -14.52 -32.27 -15.41
C ALA A 53 -13.64 -33.13 -16.34
N SER A 54 -13.36 -32.62 -17.51
CA SER A 54 -12.48 -33.27 -18.48
C SER A 54 -11.00 -33.15 -18.10
N LYS A 55 -10.13 -33.96 -18.71
CA LYS A 55 -8.66 -33.81 -18.53
C LYS A 55 -8.17 -32.43 -18.98
N ILE A 56 -8.84 -31.83 -19.95
CA ILE A 56 -8.52 -30.47 -20.44
C ILE A 56 -8.84 -29.45 -19.39
N ASP A 57 -9.96 -29.59 -18.65
CA ASP A 57 -10.33 -28.67 -17.58
C ASP A 57 -9.32 -28.73 -16.42
N TYR A 58 -8.82 -29.94 -16.08
CA TYR A 58 -7.75 -30.10 -15.11
C TYR A 58 -6.44 -29.42 -15.53
N CYS A 59 -6.04 -29.62 -16.79
CA CYS A 59 -4.83 -29.01 -17.34
C CYS A 59 -4.94 -27.47 -17.38
N SER A 60 -6.07 -26.97 -17.84
CA SER A 60 -6.36 -25.53 -17.90
C SER A 60 -6.35 -24.89 -16.50
N ASN A 61 -7.03 -25.51 -15.52
CA ASN A 61 -7.06 -25.04 -14.14
C ASN A 61 -5.68 -25.08 -13.48
N TYR A 62 -4.91 -26.16 -13.72
CA TYR A 62 -3.53 -26.24 -13.25
C TYR A 62 -2.65 -25.13 -13.84
N LEU A 63 -2.72 -24.92 -15.14
CA LEU A 63 -1.97 -23.86 -15.83
C LEU A 63 -2.35 -22.47 -15.29
N PHE A 64 -3.63 -22.22 -15.07
CA PHE A 64 -4.10 -20.96 -14.46
C PHE A 64 -3.54 -20.76 -13.06
N VAL A 65 -3.62 -21.78 -12.18
CA VAL A 65 -3.09 -21.71 -10.82
C VAL A 65 -1.57 -21.55 -10.83
N ALA A 66 -0.86 -22.23 -11.76
CA ALA A 66 0.59 -22.11 -11.92
C ALA A 66 1.01 -20.68 -12.31
N ILE A 67 0.31 -20.09 -13.30
CA ILE A 67 0.55 -18.68 -13.70
C ILE A 67 0.28 -17.73 -12.54
N CYS A 68 -0.83 -17.89 -11.83
CA CYS A 68 -1.13 -17.06 -10.65
C CYS A 68 -0.05 -17.19 -9.59
N THR A 69 0.37 -18.41 -9.27
CA THR A 69 1.43 -18.67 -8.29
C THR A 69 2.75 -18.02 -8.69
N PHE A 70 3.14 -18.16 -9.97
CA PHE A 70 4.34 -17.52 -10.51
C PHE A 70 4.29 -15.99 -10.36
N ILE A 71 3.16 -15.37 -10.75
CA ILE A 71 2.96 -13.93 -10.62
C ILE A 71 3.07 -13.50 -9.14
N PHE A 72 2.42 -14.21 -8.22
CA PHE A 72 2.50 -13.90 -6.79
C PHE A 72 3.93 -14.02 -6.25
N ILE A 73 4.65 -15.08 -6.59
CA ILE A 73 6.05 -15.26 -6.17
C ILE A 73 6.91 -14.15 -6.75
N PHE A 74 6.76 -13.84 -8.05
CA PHE A 74 7.49 -12.75 -8.70
C PHE A 74 7.28 -11.40 -8.01
N LEU A 75 6.04 -11.07 -7.62
CA LEU A 75 5.69 -9.83 -6.94
C LEU A 75 6.19 -9.79 -5.48
N ILE A 76 6.18 -10.92 -4.77
CA ILE A 76 6.57 -10.97 -3.35
C ILE A 76 8.09 -11.10 -3.18
N THR A 77 8.78 -11.73 -4.12
CA THR A 77 10.23 -11.99 -4.03
C THR A 77 11.07 -10.75 -3.74
N PRO A 78 10.91 -9.59 -4.43
CA PRO A 78 11.68 -8.39 -4.11
C PRO A 78 11.49 -7.94 -2.66
N VAL A 79 10.26 -8.02 -2.15
CA VAL A 79 9.95 -7.65 -0.76
C VAL A 79 10.63 -8.59 0.23
N LEU A 80 10.59 -9.91 -0.05
CA LEU A 80 11.25 -10.91 0.79
C LEU A 80 12.78 -10.79 0.77
N ILE A 81 13.38 -10.34 -0.33
CA ILE A 81 14.83 -10.13 -0.46
C ILE A 81 15.29 -8.94 0.37
N ILE A 82 14.50 -7.86 0.44
CA ILE A 82 14.86 -6.65 1.19
C ILE A 82 15.05 -6.95 2.68
N ILE A 83 14.19 -7.81 3.27
CA ILE A 83 14.22 -8.10 4.70
C ILE A 83 15.57 -8.70 5.15
N PRO A 84 16.06 -9.84 4.62
CA PRO A 84 17.35 -10.36 5.03
C PRO A 84 18.51 -9.42 4.67
N LEU A 85 18.47 -8.72 3.54
CA LEU A 85 19.51 -7.76 3.16
C LEU A 85 19.59 -6.56 4.11
N SER A 86 18.50 -6.20 4.79
CA SER A 86 18.51 -5.12 5.80
C SER A 86 19.34 -5.46 7.04
N PHE A 87 19.63 -6.75 7.27
CA PHE A 87 20.51 -7.22 8.34
C PHE A 87 21.94 -7.47 7.91
N ASN A 88 22.33 -7.15 6.67
CA ASN A 88 23.70 -7.35 6.21
C ASN A 88 24.69 -6.55 7.08
N ALA A 89 25.72 -7.21 7.60
CA ALA A 89 26.78 -6.54 8.36
C ALA A 89 27.66 -5.63 7.48
N GLU A 90 27.73 -5.89 6.18
CA GLU A 90 28.50 -5.10 5.23
C GLU A 90 27.64 -4.03 4.54
N PRO A 91 28.26 -2.91 4.08
CA PRO A 91 27.54 -1.79 3.45
C PRO A 91 27.19 -2.07 1.98
N TYR A 92 26.71 -3.27 1.68
CA TYR A 92 26.37 -3.69 0.32
C TYR A 92 24.94 -4.19 0.21
N PHE A 93 24.34 -3.99 -0.99
CA PHE A 93 23.00 -4.50 -1.34
C PHE A 93 23.03 -5.91 -1.95
N THR A 94 24.00 -6.70 -1.56
CA THR A 94 24.21 -8.07 -2.07
C THR A 94 24.29 -9.05 -0.92
N PHE A 95 23.86 -10.28 -1.17
CA PHE A 95 24.09 -11.36 -0.24
C PHE A 95 25.58 -11.68 -0.18
N THR A 96 26.19 -11.53 0.98
CA THR A 96 27.58 -11.93 1.22
C THR A 96 27.68 -13.44 1.39
N GLN A 97 28.89 -14.00 1.20
CA GLN A 97 29.12 -15.44 1.41
C GLN A 97 28.78 -15.87 2.86
N GLY A 98 29.06 -14.99 3.84
CA GLY A 98 28.71 -15.24 5.23
C GLY A 98 27.19 -15.34 5.43
N MET A 99 26.41 -14.46 4.78
CA MET A 99 24.92 -14.52 4.83
C MET A 99 24.40 -15.81 4.20
N LEU A 100 24.95 -16.24 3.07
CA LEU A 100 24.57 -17.46 2.39
C LEU A 100 24.89 -18.71 3.21
N ASN A 101 25.96 -18.67 4.00
CA ASN A 101 26.38 -19.73 4.91
C ASN A 101 25.73 -19.63 6.31
N PHE A 102 24.86 -18.65 6.52
CA PHE A 102 24.22 -18.37 7.82
C PHE A 102 25.24 -18.08 8.95
N ASP A 103 26.38 -17.46 8.62
CA ASP A 103 27.35 -17.04 9.61
C ASP A 103 26.77 -15.90 10.46
N PRO A 104 26.68 -16.04 11.79
CA PRO A 104 26.16 -15.00 12.67
C PRO A 104 26.87 -13.65 12.54
N SER A 105 28.17 -13.66 12.22
CA SER A 105 28.99 -12.45 12.03
C SER A 105 28.59 -11.62 10.80
N ALA A 106 27.91 -12.24 9.83
CA ALA A 106 27.42 -11.58 8.62
C ALA A 106 26.13 -10.80 8.82
N PHE A 107 25.48 -10.93 10.01
CA PHE A 107 24.23 -10.26 10.33
C PHE A 107 24.46 -9.19 11.40
N SER A 108 23.84 -8.02 11.20
CA SER A 108 23.93 -6.87 12.14
C SER A 108 22.65 -6.06 12.15
N THR A 109 22.33 -5.46 13.28
CA THR A 109 21.21 -4.51 13.45
C THR A 109 21.62 -3.05 13.28
N ARG A 110 22.88 -2.77 12.95
CA ARG A 110 23.45 -1.41 12.90
C ARG A 110 22.65 -0.44 12.02
N TRP A 111 22.03 -0.94 10.94
CA TRP A 111 21.25 -0.10 10.04
C TRP A 111 19.89 0.32 10.64
N TYR A 112 19.37 -0.48 11.57
CA TYR A 112 18.19 -0.11 12.35
C TYR A 112 18.53 0.92 13.42
N GLU A 113 19.73 0.84 14.00
CA GLU A 113 20.26 1.86 14.91
C GLU A 113 20.50 3.18 14.15
N ASP A 114 21.03 3.12 12.93
CA ASP A 114 21.24 4.28 12.06
C ASP A 114 19.92 5.01 11.72
N ILE A 115 18.77 4.33 11.68
CA ILE A 115 17.48 5.00 11.55
C ILE A 115 17.26 6.02 12.67
N VAL A 116 17.71 5.69 13.86
CA VAL A 116 17.53 6.53 15.05
C VAL A 116 18.63 7.58 15.17
N TYR A 117 19.88 7.18 14.92
CA TYR A 117 21.04 8.03 15.22
C TYR A 117 21.43 8.98 14.08
N ASN A 118 21.05 8.68 12.86
CA ASN A 118 21.43 9.46 11.69
C ASN A 118 20.90 10.89 11.75
N GLY A 119 21.81 11.85 11.90
CA GLY A 119 21.48 13.28 11.98
C GLY A 119 21.33 13.81 13.40
N MET A 120 21.41 12.98 14.44
CA MET A 120 21.49 13.45 15.82
C MET A 120 22.78 14.22 16.09
N VAL A 121 22.71 15.21 16.95
CA VAL A 121 23.86 16.04 17.37
C VAL A 121 24.73 15.28 18.38
N ASP A 122 24.09 14.60 19.33
CA ASP A 122 24.74 13.82 20.38
C ASP A 122 24.08 12.45 20.56
N PRO A 123 24.36 11.47 19.65
CA PRO A 123 23.70 10.17 19.65
C PRO A 123 23.86 9.35 20.94
N HIS A 124 24.97 9.57 21.65
CA HIS A 124 25.32 8.84 22.88
C HIS A 124 25.16 9.66 24.16
N GLY A 125 24.69 10.91 24.04
CA GLY A 125 24.45 11.79 25.20
C GLY A 125 23.25 11.37 26.02
N VAL A 126 23.42 11.42 27.34
CA VAL A 126 22.36 11.07 28.31
C VAL A 126 21.34 12.20 28.44
N LYS A 127 21.76 13.46 28.27
CA LYS A 127 20.87 14.64 28.39
C LYS A 127 20.20 14.95 27.04
N ASN A 128 18.88 15.06 27.08
CA ASN A 128 18.04 15.44 25.92
C ASN A 128 18.04 14.48 24.72
N TRP A 129 18.42 13.21 24.90
CA TRP A 129 18.43 12.22 23.83
C TRP A 129 17.11 12.14 23.05
N TRP A 130 15.97 12.09 23.76
CA TRP A 130 14.62 12.05 23.12
C TRP A 130 14.33 13.30 22.28
N ASN A 131 14.75 14.46 22.77
CA ASN A 131 14.54 15.72 22.05
C ASN A 131 15.44 15.81 20.81
N ASP A 132 16.68 15.35 20.92
CA ASP A 132 17.62 15.29 19.80
C ASP A 132 17.15 14.29 18.73
N MET A 133 16.80 13.07 19.12
CA MET A 133 16.21 12.07 18.22
C MET A 133 14.97 12.62 17.49
N TRP A 134 14.05 13.23 18.24
CA TRP A 134 12.77 13.70 17.66
C TRP A 134 12.92 14.86 16.70
N ASN A 135 13.87 15.75 16.91
CA ASN A 135 14.06 16.96 16.12
C ASN A 135 15.15 16.85 15.05
N ASN A 136 16.20 16.08 15.30
CA ASN A 136 17.40 16.04 14.46
C ASN A 136 17.58 14.74 13.69
N ALA A 137 17.12 13.58 14.24
CA ALA A 137 17.21 12.32 13.51
C ALA A 137 16.43 12.37 12.18
N GLN A 138 17.14 12.26 11.05
CA GLN A 138 16.60 12.52 9.72
C GLN A 138 15.46 11.58 9.35
N TRP A 139 15.59 10.29 9.67
CA TRP A 139 14.58 9.29 9.37
C TRP A 139 13.33 9.44 10.25
N ILE A 140 13.52 9.70 11.54
CA ILE A 140 12.41 9.93 12.49
C ILE A 140 11.64 11.19 12.12
N ARG A 141 12.34 12.29 11.78
CA ARG A 141 11.71 13.52 11.30
C ARG A 141 10.94 13.30 10.00
N SER A 142 11.53 12.57 9.05
CA SER A 142 10.86 12.24 7.80
C SER A 142 9.64 11.34 8.01
N ALA A 143 9.69 10.39 8.96
CA ALA A 143 8.56 9.57 9.33
C ALA A 143 7.42 10.40 9.93
N ARG A 144 7.75 11.25 10.91
CA ARG A 144 6.78 12.18 11.54
C ARG A 144 6.11 13.07 10.47
N ASN A 145 6.90 13.64 9.58
CA ASN A 145 6.38 14.48 8.50
C ASN A 145 5.45 13.69 7.56
N SER A 146 5.86 12.49 7.14
CA SER A 146 5.03 11.64 6.29
C SER A 146 3.67 11.33 6.93
N PHE A 147 3.65 10.89 8.19
CA PHE A 147 2.40 10.58 8.88
C PHE A 147 1.55 11.83 9.12
N PHE A 148 2.16 12.96 9.47
CA PHE A 148 1.45 14.23 9.66
C PHE A 148 0.81 14.72 8.35
N ILE A 149 1.59 14.80 7.27
CA ILE A 149 1.11 15.23 5.95
C ILE A 149 0.01 14.27 5.46
N ALA A 150 0.23 12.96 5.52
CA ALA A 150 -0.73 11.98 5.06
C ALA A 150 -2.04 12.04 5.86
N THR A 151 -1.97 12.17 7.18
CA THR A 151 -3.17 12.26 8.04
C THR A 151 -3.97 13.53 7.75
N MET A 152 -3.30 14.69 7.70
CA MET A 152 -3.98 15.95 7.42
C MET A 152 -4.58 15.96 6.01
N SER A 153 -3.84 15.47 5.03
CA SER A 153 -4.31 15.37 3.64
C SER A 153 -5.49 14.42 3.51
N ALA A 154 -5.45 13.25 4.16
CA ALA A 154 -6.55 12.29 4.13
C ALA A 154 -7.83 12.84 4.77
N ILE A 155 -7.72 13.54 5.91
CA ILE A 155 -8.87 14.17 6.57
C ILE A 155 -9.50 15.22 5.66
N ILE A 156 -8.70 16.14 5.12
CA ILE A 156 -9.19 17.23 4.27
C ILE A 156 -9.76 16.67 2.97
N ALA A 157 -9.06 15.74 2.31
CA ALA A 157 -9.52 15.08 1.09
C ALA A 157 -10.84 14.32 1.32
N THR A 158 -11.00 13.68 2.48
CA THR A 158 -12.24 12.96 2.84
C THR A 158 -13.41 13.93 3.00
N ILE A 159 -13.22 15.05 3.65
CA ILE A 159 -14.27 16.05 3.82
C ILE A 159 -14.68 16.62 2.46
N ILE A 160 -13.70 17.13 1.69
CA ILE A 160 -13.97 17.77 0.38
C ILE A 160 -14.51 16.75 -0.61
N GLY A 161 -13.89 15.58 -0.72
CA GLY A 161 -14.29 14.51 -1.63
C GLY A 161 -15.67 13.95 -1.33
N THR A 162 -16.04 13.83 -0.04
CA THR A 162 -17.41 13.42 0.35
C THR A 162 -18.45 14.46 -0.04
N ILE A 163 -18.18 15.75 0.17
CA ILE A 163 -19.08 16.82 -0.24
C ILE A 163 -19.25 16.81 -1.77
N ALA A 164 -18.16 16.68 -2.51
CA ALA A 164 -18.18 16.57 -3.97
C ALA A 164 -18.97 15.33 -4.43
N ALA A 165 -18.76 14.16 -3.83
CA ALA A 165 -19.48 12.93 -4.16
C ALA A 165 -20.99 13.04 -3.89
N LEU A 166 -21.40 13.68 -2.80
CA LEU A 166 -22.79 13.97 -2.50
C LEU A 166 -23.45 14.88 -3.56
N GLY A 167 -22.71 15.90 -4.03
CA GLY A 167 -23.16 16.73 -5.14
C GLY A 167 -23.29 15.95 -6.44
N LEU A 168 -22.26 15.20 -6.81
CA LEU A 168 -22.21 14.39 -8.03
C LEU A 168 -23.22 13.24 -8.06
N SER A 169 -23.70 12.77 -6.90
CA SER A 169 -24.70 11.73 -6.82
C SER A 169 -26.12 12.22 -7.19
N ARG A 170 -26.36 13.54 -7.23
CA ARG A 170 -27.66 14.10 -7.62
C ARG A 170 -27.90 13.93 -9.11
N SER A 171 -29.14 13.55 -9.47
CA SER A 171 -29.56 13.41 -10.87
C SER A 171 -29.67 14.77 -11.59
N GLU A 172 -30.01 15.81 -10.83
CA GLU A 172 -30.28 17.16 -11.32
C GLU A 172 -29.00 17.99 -11.53
N MET A 173 -27.82 17.43 -11.23
CA MET A 173 -26.56 18.16 -11.33
C MET A 173 -26.20 18.45 -12.80
N PRO A 174 -26.12 19.74 -13.21
CA PRO A 174 -25.75 20.08 -14.57
C PRO A 174 -24.26 19.78 -14.82
N TYR A 175 -23.92 19.47 -16.07
CA TYR A 175 -22.53 19.19 -16.49
C TYR A 175 -21.81 18.13 -15.65
N LYS A 176 -22.54 17.19 -15.07
CA LYS A 176 -22.02 16.16 -14.15
C LYS A 176 -20.78 15.44 -14.72
N ALA A 177 -20.81 15.02 -15.99
CA ALA A 177 -19.71 14.31 -16.62
C ALA A 177 -18.43 15.18 -16.68
N LEU A 178 -18.57 16.45 -17.09
CA LEU A 178 -17.45 17.38 -17.15
C LEU A 178 -16.83 17.65 -15.79
N ILE A 179 -17.67 17.92 -14.78
CA ILE A 179 -17.21 18.18 -13.41
C ILE A 179 -16.53 16.94 -12.83
N THR A 180 -17.09 15.74 -13.05
CA THR A 180 -16.47 14.50 -12.60
C THR A 180 -15.11 14.28 -13.26
N SER A 181 -15.00 14.50 -14.59
CA SER A 181 -13.72 14.37 -15.30
C SER A 181 -12.68 15.37 -14.78
N LEU A 182 -13.08 16.60 -14.48
CA LEU A 182 -12.19 17.62 -13.93
C LEU A 182 -11.70 17.24 -12.52
N LEU A 183 -12.59 16.77 -11.65
CA LEU A 183 -12.24 16.39 -10.28
C LEU A 183 -11.37 15.12 -10.21
N ILE A 184 -11.49 14.23 -11.20
CA ILE A 184 -10.67 13.00 -11.29
C ILE A 184 -9.38 13.24 -12.09
N SER A 185 -9.27 14.35 -12.83
CA SER A 185 -8.12 14.64 -13.69
C SER A 185 -6.75 14.56 -13.00
N PRO A 186 -6.57 14.92 -11.71
CA PRO A 186 -5.26 14.79 -11.06
C PRO A 186 -4.73 13.34 -11.02
N MET A 187 -5.62 12.35 -11.07
CA MET A 187 -5.26 10.94 -11.12
C MET A 187 -4.85 10.47 -12.53
N ILE A 188 -5.29 11.17 -13.58
CA ILE A 188 -5.07 10.80 -14.99
C ILE A 188 -3.86 11.55 -15.57
N VAL A 189 -3.68 12.81 -15.17
CA VAL A 189 -2.57 13.64 -15.65
C VAL A 189 -1.25 13.14 -15.08
N PRO A 190 -0.17 13.05 -15.89
CA PRO A 190 1.15 12.65 -15.37
C PRO A 190 1.56 13.52 -14.18
N LEU A 191 1.90 12.88 -13.07
CA LEU A 191 2.11 13.53 -11.78
C LEU A 191 3.20 14.60 -11.82
N VAL A 192 4.26 14.42 -12.63
CA VAL A 192 5.33 15.41 -12.82
C VAL A 192 4.78 16.72 -13.38
N ILE A 193 3.83 16.66 -14.33
CA ILE A 193 3.20 17.86 -14.92
C ILE A 193 2.35 18.57 -13.86
N THR A 194 1.55 17.81 -13.12
CA THR A 194 0.72 18.35 -12.03
C THR A 194 1.59 18.98 -10.94
N ALA A 195 2.64 18.31 -10.49
CA ALA A 195 3.56 18.80 -9.47
C ALA A 195 4.30 20.08 -9.93
N THR A 196 4.73 20.12 -11.19
CA THR A 196 5.37 21.31 -11.77
C THR A 196 4.40 22.48 -11.83
N GLY A 197 3.16 22.27 -12.28
CA GLY A 197 2.11 23.30 -12.30
C GLY A 197 1.80 23.83 -10.89
N MET A 198 1.67 22.90 -9.91
CA MET A 198 1.49 23.27 -8.51
C MET A 198 2.68 24.08 -7.97
N PHE A 199 3.91 23.71 -8.32
CA PHE A 199 5.10 24.44 -7.89
C PHE A 199 5.08 25.89 -8.35
N PHE A 200 4.82 26.15 -9.62
CA PHE A 200 4.75 27.52 -10.14
C PHE A 200 3.61 28.31 -9.49
N PHE A 201 2.43 27.72 -9.37
CA PHE A 201 1.29 28.37 -8.74
C PHE A 201 1.55 28.64 -7.25
N TYR A 202 2.05 27.65 -6.49
CA TYR A 202 2.30 27.82 -5.06
C TYR A 202 3.48 28.76 -4.78
N SER A 203 4.46 28.83 -5.67
CA SER A 203 5.56 29.79 -5.57
C SER A 203 5.06 31.22 -5.74
N SER A 204 4.10 31.47 -6.63
CA SER A 204 3.54 32.82 -6.85
C SER A 204 2.76 33.37 -5.65
N ILE A 205 2.26 32.47 -4.78
CA ILE A 205 1.49 32.83 -3.56
C ILE A 205 2.24 32.51 -2.26
N ASN A 206 3.56 32.26 -2.33
CA ASN A 206 4.42 31.90 -1.21
C ASN A 206 3.97 30.66 -0.39
N LEU A 207 3.32 29.71 -1.04
CA LEU A 207 2.84 28.48 -0.44
C LEU A 207 3.80 27.29 -0.68
N ALA A 208 4.70 27.39 -1.68
CA ALA A 208 5.75 26.40 -1.90
C ALA A 208 6.70 26.38 -0.68
N LYS A 209 7.31 25.21 -0.43
CA LYS A 209 8.22 24.96 0.70
C LYS A 209 7.58 25.13 2.09
N THR A 210 6.26 24.96 2.17
CA THR A 210 5.51 24.96 3.43
C THR A 210 4.77 23.65 3.65
N PHE A 211 4.50 23.28 4.90
CA PHE A 211 3.64 22.13 5.21
C PHE A 211 2.26 22.25 4.58
N THR A 212 1.66 23.46 4.62
CA THR A 212 0.35 23.73 4.02
C THR A 212 0.34 23.46 2.52
N GLY A 213 1.36 23.92 1.80
CA GLY A 213 1.49 23.68 0.36
C GLY A 213 1.60 22.19 0.01
N VAL A 214 2.44 21.45 0.74
CA VAL A 214 2.58 20.00 0.55
C VAL A 214 1.27 19.30 0.88
N ILE A 215 0.61 19.62 2.00
CA ILE A 215 -0.68 19.04 2.39
C ILE A 215 -1.74 19.29 1.31
N LEU A 216 -1.88 20.51 0.80
CA LEU A 216 -2.86 20.84 -0.24
C LEU A 216 -2.60 20.11 -1.55
N ALA A 217 -1.33 19.92 -1.93
CA ALA A 217 -0.98 19.11 -3.08
C ALA A 217 -1.43 17.65 -2.89
N HIS A 218 -1.14 17.06 -1.73
CA HIS A 218 -1.57 15.70 -1.41
C HIS A 218 -3.10 15.57 -1.31
N VAL A 219 -3.79 16.61 -0.79
CA VAL A 219 -5.27 16.69 -0.82
C VAL A 219 -5.80 16.59 -2.25
N THR A 220 -5.22 17.36 -3.17
CA THR A 220 -5.63 17.34 -4.58
C THR A 220 -5.49 15.97 -5.21
N LEU A 221 -4.42 15.23 -4.88
CA LEU A 221 -4.20 13.86 -5.33
C LEU A 221 -5.10 12.84 -4.64
N GLY A 222 -5.51 13.10 -3.39
CA GLY A 222 -6.36 12.21 -2.60
C GLY A 222 -7.86 12.33 -2.90
N ILE A 223 -8.34 13.50 -3.29
CA ILE A 223 -9.77 13.78 -3.55
C ILE A 223 -10.40 12.79 -4.54
N PRO A 224 -9.80 12.44 -5.69
CA PRO A 224 -10.37 11.48 -6.62
C PRO A 224 -10.74 10.14 -6.00
N PHE A 225 -9.88 9.60 -5.14
CA PHE A 225 -10.12 8.32 -4.47
C PHE A 225 -11.36 8.38 -3.57
N VAL A 226 -11.52 9.47 -2.83
CA VAL A 226 -12.70 9.67 -1.97
C VAL A 226 -13.96 9.83 -2.80
N ILE A 227 -13.91 10.62 -3.89
CA ILE A 227 -15.06 10.79 -4.78
C ILE A 227 -15.51 9.44 -5.33
N ILE A 228 -14.59 8.64 -5.85
CA ILE A 228 -14.90 7.33 -6.45
C ILE A 228 -15.53 6.39 -5.42
N THR A 229 -14.93 6.24 -4.25
CA THR A 229 -15.40 5.28 -3.24
C THR A 229 -16.73 5.69 -2.61
N VAL A 230 -16.91 6.98 -2.32
CA VAL A 230 -18.15 7.50 -1.76
C VAL A 230 -19.28 7.48 -2.82
N THR A 231 -19.00 7.86 -4.07
CA THR A 231 -19.99 7.79 -5.16
C THR A 231 -20.42 6.35 -5.43
N ALA A 232 -19.50 5.38 -5.40
CA ALA A 232 -19.83 3.97 -5.52
C ALA A 232 -20.78 3.48 -4.38
N THR A 233 -20.52 3.95 -3.15
CA THR A 233 -21.41 3.63 -2.01
C THR A 233 -22.78 4.30 -2.16
N LEU A 234 -22.83 5.52 -2.69
CA LEU A 234 -24.07 6.27 -2.93
C LEU A 234 -24.89 5.71 -4.11
N SER A 235 -24.30 4.96 -5.04
CA SER A 235 -25.01 4.36 -6.17
C SER A 235 -26.02 3.29 -5.71
N GLY A 236 -25.78 2.63 -4.58
CA GLY A 236 -26.71 1.68 -3.96
C GLY A 236 -27.64 2.29 -2.90
N PHE A 237 -27.62 3.63 -2.74
CA PHE A 237 -28.39 4.30 -1.69
C PHE A 237 -29.86 4.55 -2.10
N ASP A 238 -30.80 4.07 -1.28
CA ASP A 238 -32.22 4.36 -1.49
C ASP A 238 -32.59 5.78 -1.06
N ARG A 239 -32.89 6.64 -2.05
CA ARG A 239 -33.29 8.03 -1.80
C ARG A 239 -34.61 8.19 -1.03
N ASN A 240 -35.45 7.15 -0.93
CA ASN A 240 -36.67 7.19 -0.13
C ASN A 240 -36.37 7.34 1.36
N LEU A 241 -35.19 6.90 1.82
CA LEU A 241 -34.74 7.12 3.20
C LEU A 241 -34.62 8.62 3.54
N ILE A 242 -34.20 9.44 2.59
CA ILE A 242 -34.14 10.91 2.76
C ILE A 242 -35.57 11.47 2.91
N LYS A 243 -36.47 11.09 2.01
CA LYS A 243 -37.85 11.54 2.04
C LYS A 243 -38.54 11.10 3.34
N ALA A 244 -38.36 9.84 3.76
CA ALA A 244 -38.91 9.33 5.01
C ALA A 244 -38.40 10.13 6.23
N SER A 245 -37.10 10.43 6.29
CA SER A 245 -36.52 11.25 7.37
C SER A 245 -37.13 12.65 7.43
N GLN A 246 -37.34 13.28 6.25
CA GLN A 246 -37.97 14.59 6.16
C GLN A 246 -39.44 14.56 6.59
N SER A 247 -40.18 13.52 6.23
CA SER A 247 -41.57 13.32 6.68
C SER A 247 -41.66 13.17 8.20
N LEU A 248 -40.61 12.68 8.86
CA LEU A 248 -40.49 12.61 10.31
C LEU A 248 -40.00 13.92 10.96
N GLY A 249 -39.91 15.02 10.18
CA GLY A 249 -39.51 16.33 10.66
C GLY A 249 -37.97 16.55 10.76
N ALA A 250 -37.14 15.65 10.22
CA ALA A 250 -35.69 15.85 10.23
C ALA A 250 -35.31 16.93 9.23
N HIS A 251 -34.55 17.94 9.69
CA HIS A 251 -33.94 18.93 8.82
C HIS A 251 -32.66 18.36 8.12
N GLY A 252 -32.16 19.02 7.08
CA GLY A 252 -31.09 18.52 6.20
C GLY A 252 -29.83 18.03 6.93
N TRP A 253 -29.34 18.76 7.95
CA TRP A 253 -28.18 18.35 8.73
C TRP A 253 -28.45 17.08 9.57
N MET A 254 -29.64 16.96 10.15
CA MET A 254 -30.05 15.77 10.90
C MET A 254 -30.17 14.55 9.98
N THR A 255 -30.78 14.71 8.80
CA THR A 255 -30.83 13.68 7.75
C THR A 255 -29.43 13.25 7.33
N PHE A 256 -28.53 14.20 7.08
CA PHE A 256 -27.14 13.88 6.74
C PHE A 256 -26.48 13.06 7.83
N ARG A 257 -26.48 13.56 9.08
CA ARG A 257 -25.73 12.93 10.18
C ARG A 257 -26.31 11.57 10.62
N ARG A 258 -27.66 11.42 10.60
CA ARG A 258 -28.32 10.21 11.14
C ARG A 258 -28.67 9.19 10.08
N VAL A 259 -28.82 9.58 8.82
CA VAL A 259 -29.26 8.69 7.73
C VAL A 259 -28.15 8.50 6.70
N ILE A 260 -27.68 9.59 6.07
CA ILE A 260 -26.74 9.50 4.95
C ILE A 260 -25.37 9.07 5.44
N MET A 261 -24.78 9.79 6.39
CA MET A 261 -23.40 9.58 6.87
C MET A 261 -23.14 8.14 7.35
N PRO A 262 -23.99 7.50 8.15
CA PRO A 262 -23.75 6.10 8.57
C PRO A 262 -23.75 5.12 7.40
N LEU A 263 -24.54 5.37 6.38
CA LEU A 263 -24.65 4.50 5.21
C LEU A 263 -23.47 4.67 4.25
N ILE A 264 -22.94 5.89 4.10
CA ILE A 264 -21.78 6.15 3.25
C ILE A 264 -20.43 5.99 3.99
N MET A 265 -20.46 5.82 5.32
CA MET A 265 -19.26 5.72 6.15
C MET A 265 -18.25 4.68 5.65
N PRO A 266 -18.63 3.50 5.14
CA PRO A 266 -17.66 2.56 4.58
C PRO A 266 -16.93 3.10 3.36
N GLY A 267 -17.66 3.81 2.48
CA GLY A 267 -17.03 4.49 1.32
C GLY A 267 -16.10 5.63 1.74
N MET A 268 -16.50 6.39 2.78
CA MET A 268 -15.64 7.45 3.35
C MET A 268 -14.37 6.89 3.97
N ILE A 269 -14.46 5.82 4.76
CA ILE A 269 -13.30 5.17 5.39
C ILE A 269 -12.38 4.61 4.31
N SER A 270 -12.91 3.90 3.31
CA SER A 270 -12.12 3.38 2.20
C SER A 270 -11.42 4.49 1.42
N GLY A 271 -12.14 5.57 1.11
CA GLY A 271 -11.58 6.74 0.42
C GLY A 271 -10.48 7.44 1.23
N ALA A 272 -10.72 7.62 2.55
CA ALA A 272 -9.73 8.19 3.46
C ALA A 272 -8.44 7.36 3.52
N LEU A 273 -8.58 6.03 3.56
CA LEU A 273 -7.44 5.12 3.57
C LEU A 273 -6.65 5.16 2.26
N PHE A 274 -7.32 5.18 1.11
CA PHE A 274 -6.66 5.35 -0.17
C PHE A 274 -5.94 6.70 -0.26
N ALA A 275 -6.57 7.79 0.17
CA ALA A 275 -5.95 9.12 0.21
C ALA A 275 -4.73 9.13 1.15
N PHE A 276 -4.81 8.47 2.30
CA PHE A 276 -3.71 8.34 3.25
C PHE A 276 -2.53 7.55 2.66
N ILE A 277 -2.80 6.37 2.09
CA ILE A 277 -1.76 5.51 1.49
C ILE A 277 -1.08 6.23 0.32
N THR A 278 -1.87 6.84 -0.58
CA THR A 278 -1.34 7.62 -1.71
C THR A 278 -0.46 8.77 -1.23
N SER A 279 -0.86 9.47 -0.16
CA SER A 279 -0.05 10.54 0.43
C SER A 279 1.22 10.03 1.11
N LEU A 280 1.21 8.84 1.72
CA LEU A 280 2.41 8.25 2.32
C LEU A 280 3.47 7.85 1.29
N ASP A 281 3.04 7.37 0.13
CA ASP A 281 3.91 6.88 -0.95
C ASP A 281 4.32 7.99 -1.94
N GLU A 282 3.74 9.19 -1.78
CA GLU A 282 3.95 10.30 -2.71
C GLU A 282 5.35 10.89 -2.58
N ILE A 283 6.09 10.85 -3.68
CA ILE A 283 7.46 11.38 -3.76
C ILE A 283 7.57 12.59 -4.70
N VAL A 284 6.84 12.59 -5.83
CA VAL A 284 7.03 13.56 -6.91
C VAL A 284 6.60 14.94 -6.46
N ALA A 285 5.38 15.08 -5.92
CA ALA A 285 4.91 16.37 -5.42
C ALA A 285 5.82 16.90 -4.30
N VAL A 286 6.33 16.00 -3.43
CA VAL A 286 7.26 16.38 -2.36
C VAL A 286 8.61 16.85 -2.89
N ILE A 287 9.14 16.26 -3.97
CA ILE A 287 10.40 16.72 -4.59
C ILE A 287 10.27 18.16 -5.10
N PHE A 288 9.13 18.51 -5.70
CA PHE A 288 8.91 19.84 -6.26
C PHE A 288 8.51 20.88 -5.20
N LEU A 289 7.69 20.51 -4.21
CA LEU A 289 7.02 21.47 -3.33
C LEU A 289 7.63 21.60 -1.94
N ALA A 290 8.35 20.56 -1.44
CA ALA A 290 8.90 20.56 -0.09
C ALA A 290 10.35 21.07 -0.04
N ASP A 291 10.75 21.55 1.12
CA ASP A 291 12.15 21.82 1.46
C ASP A 291 12.67 20.73 2.42
N VAL A 292 13.81 20.97 3.05
CA VAL A 292 14.44 20.05 4.01
C VAL A 292 13.54 19.79 5.21
N GLU A 293 12.80 20.80 5.67
CA GLU A 293 11.91 20.67 6.85
C GLU A 293 10.69 19.78 6.61
N GLN A 294 10.12 19.79 5.38
CA GLN A 294 8.95 19.01 5.01
C GLN A 294 9.31 17.67 4.35
N ARG A 295 10.57 17.24 4.47
CA ARG A 295 11.04 15.98 3.86
C ARG A 295 10.25 14.78 4.41
N THR A 296 9.73 13.96 3.49
CA THR A 296 8.99 12.72 3.79
C THR A 296 9.91 11.49 3.67
N ILE A 297 9.46 10.32 4.15
CA ILE A 297 10.22 9.07 4.04
C ILE A 297 10.55 8.73 2.58
N PRO A 298 9.59 8.71 1.62
CA PRO A 298 9.92 8.40 0.22
C PRO A 298 10.96 9.36 -0.36
N ARG A 299 10.86 10.65 -0.07
CA ARG A 299 11.86 11.63 -0.51
C ARG A 299 13.21 11.39 0.15
N GLN A 300 13.26 11.03 1.44
CA GLN A 300 14.51 10.71 2.15
C GLN A 300 15.17 9.46 1.54
N MET A 301 14.39 8.41 1.26
CA MET A 301 14.89 7.21 0.59
C MET A 301 15.46 7.54 -0.80
N PHE A 302 14.75 8.34 -1.59
CA PHE A 302 15.19 8.73 -2.92
C PHE A 302 16.49 9.57 -2.90
N SER A 303 16.59 10.50 -1.96
CA SER A 303 17.85 11.26 -1.75
C SER A 303 19.00 10.34 -1.34
N GLY A 304 18.73 9.38 -0.45
CA GLY A 304 19.74 8.42 -0.01
C GLY A 304 20.25 7.52 -1.16
N ILE A 305 19.35 7.04 -2.04
CA ILE A 305 19.76 6.27 -3.23
C ILE A 305 20.65 7.10 -4.17
N ARG A 306 20.39 8.40 -4.27
CA ARG A 306 21.07 9.30 -5.19
C ARG A 306 22.42 9.79 -4.67
N GLU A 307 22.54 10.05 -3.36
CA GLU A 307 23.69 10.70 -2.73
C GLU A 307 24.66 9.69 -2.10
N GLN A 308 24.13 8.75 -1.33
CA GLN A 308 24.90 7.70 -0.65
C GLN A 308 24.05 6.45 -0.51
N ILE A 309 24.37 5.42 -1.27
CA ILE A 309 23.67 4.13 -1.20
C ILE A 309 24.02 3.47 0.14
N SER A 310 23.20 3.70 1.16
CA SER A 310 23.33 3.07 2.50
C SER A 310 22.30 1.97 2.70
N PRO A 311 22.66 0.81 3.26
CA PRO A 311 21.71 -0.25 3.62
C PRO A 311 20.66 0.18 4.65
N THR A 312 20.80 1.32 5.30
CA THR A 312 19.76 1.95 6.12
C THR A 312 18.44 2.09 5.35
N ILE A 313 18.52 2.33 4.02
CA ILE A 313 17.33 2.38 3.15
C ILE A 313 16.59 1.04 3.17
N LEU A 314 17.31 -0.09 3.17
CA LEU A 314 16.70 -1.43 3.25
C LEU A 314 16.07 -1.67 4.62
N ALA A 315 16.70 -1.20 5.70
CA ALA A 315 16.15 -1.28 7.04
C ALA A 315 14.86 -0.45 7.16
N VAL A 316 14.84 0.77 6.64
CA VAL A 316 13.64 1.62 6.57
C VAL A 316 12.56 0.96 5.71
N ALA A 317 12.91 0.42 4.53
CA ALA A 317 11.96 -0.29 3.66
C ALA A 317 11.35 -1.50 4.37
N SER A 318 12.15 -2.29 5.12
CA SER A 318 11.67 -3.44 5.89
C SER A 318 10.69 -3.01 6.99
N VAL A 319 10.97 -1.91 7.70
CA VAL A 319 10.05 -1.33 8.69
C VAL A 319 8.75 -0.88 8.03
N LEU A 320 8.82 -0.20 6.88
CA LEU A 320 7.63 0.24 6.14
C LEU A 320 6.78 -0.94 5.65
N VAL A 321 7.41 -2.02 5.17
CA VAL A 321 6.71 -3.26 4.81
C VAL A 321 5.97 -3.85 6.01
N LEU A 322 6.62 -3.91 7.18
CA LEU A 322 6.00 -4.40 8.41
C LEU A 322 4.80 -3.52 8.81
N ILE A 323 4.96 -2.20 8.78
CA ILE A 323 3.88 -1.24 9.07
C ILE A 323 2.72 -1.44 8.07
N SER A 324 3.02 -1.61 6.78
CA SER A 324 2.00 -1.84 5.75
C SER A 324 1.21 -3.13 5.98
N ILE A 325 1.90 -4.22 6.35
CA ILE A 325 1.25 -5.50 6.70
C ILE A 325 0.34 -5.32 7.92
N ILE A 326 0.80 -4.62 8.96
CA ILE A 326 -0.01 -4.34 10.15
C ILE A 326 -1.24 -3.51 9.79
N LEU A 327 -1.08 -2.43 9.02
CA LEU A 327 -2.18 -1.56 8.61
C LEU A 327 -3.21 -2.33 7.77
N LEU A 328 -2.77 -3.11 6.78
CA LEU A 328 -3.65 -3.93 5.96
C LEU A 328 -4.41 -4.98 6.79
N THR A 329 -3.73 -5.60 7.74
CA THR A 329 -4.35 -6.58 8.65
C THR A 329 -5.40 -5.91 9.53
N VAL A 330 -5.10 -4.76 10.11
CA VAL A 330 -6.06 -3.98 10.91
C VAL A 330 -7.26 -3.56 10.07
N MET A 331 -7.04 -3.08 8.85
CA MET A 331 -8.12 -2.71 7.92
C MET A 331 -9.03 -3.89 7.60
N GLU A 332 -8.45 -5.04 7.28
CA GLU A 332 -9.23 -6.25 6.96
C GLU A 332 -10.03 -6.74 8.18
N LEU A 333 -9.46 -6.69 9.38
CA LEU A 333 -10.17 -7.02 10.61
C LEU A 333 -11.34 -6.06 10.89
N LEU A 334 -11.13 -4.75 10.69
CA LEU A 334 -12.20 -3.75 10.84
C LEU A 334 -13.28 -3.93 9.78
N ARG A 335 -12.91 -4.22 8.53
CA ARG A 335 -13.85 -4.54 7.46
C ARG A 335 -14.71 -5.75 7.80
N ARG A 336 -14.10 -6.87 8.17
CA ARG A 336 -14.80 -8.10 8.58
C ARG A 336 -15.72 -7.87 9.78
N ARG A 337 -15.29 -7.07 10.75
CA ARG A 337 -16.15 -6.68 11.88
C ARG A 337 -17.36 -5.88 11.43
N SER A 338 -17.19 -4.93 10.52
CA SER A 338 -18.28 -4.13 9.96
C SER A 338 -19.26 -4.97 9.14
N GLU A 339 -18.79 -5.93 8.34
CA GLU A 339 -19.61 -6.85 7.57
C GLU A 339 -20.45 -7.76 8.49
N ARG A 340 -19.84 -8.32 9.54
CA ARG A 340 -20.56 -9.13 10.55
C ARG A 340 -21.66 -8.34 11.26
N LEU A 341 -21.43 -7.08 11.61
CA LEU A 341 -22.44 -6.22 12.24
C LEU A 341 -23.62 -5.90 11.32
N ARG A 342 -23.44 -6.05 10.00
CA ARG A 342 -24.49 -5.90 8.98
C ARG A 342 -25.20 -7.21 8.62
N GLY A 343 -24.84 -8.33 9.26
CA GLY A 343 -25.39 -9.66 8.95
C GLY A 343 -24.87 -10.26 7.63
N ILE A 344 -23.80 -9.70 7.06
CA ILE A 344 -23.17 -10.21 5.84
C ILE A 344 -22.07 -11.19 6.28
N THR A 345 -22.10 -12.41 5.77
CA THR A 345 -21.02 -13.38 6.00
C THR A 345 -19.75 -12.89 5.27
N PRO A 346 -18.65 -12.62 5.99
CA PRO A 346 -17.40 -12.24 5.34
C PRO A 346 -16.92 -13.37 4.44
N GLY A 347 -16.63 -13.06 3.17
CA GLY A 347 -16.08 -14.00 2.20
C GLY A 347 -14.61 -14.34 2.47
#